data_90b0d7b78fecd0db2010157b0b54e73c
#
_entry.id   90b0d7b78fecd0db2010157b0b54e73c
#
_cell.length_a   1.000
_cell.length_b   1.000
_cell.length_c   1.000
_cell.angle_alpha   90.00
_cell.angle_beta   90.00
_cell.angle_gamma   90.00
#
_symmetry.space_group_name_H-M   'P 1'
#
loop_
_entity.id
_entity.type
_entity.pdbx_description
1 polymer ?
#
loop_
_entity_poly.entity_id
_entity_poly.type
_entity_poly.pdbx_seq_one_letter_code
_entity_poly.pdbx_strand_id
1 'polypeptide(L)'
;MALKVGDKIPNFAAIDTNGDLFDSHTVIGKKPVVIYFYPKDNTRVCTKQACTFRDQYQDFKALGAEVIGISSDSLKSHVAFANEYKLPFILLSDFDKKIRKSFGVPNDYLGLIPGRATYVTDKNGIIQMIFDSTSGKIHIKKALEILKTV
;
A
#
# COMPACT_ATOMS: atom_id res chain seq x y z
N MET A 1 -13.73 -6.04 -10.83
CA MET A 1 -14.07 -6.93 -9.71
C MET A 1 -13.02 -6.83 -8.62
N ALA A 2 -13.47 -6.90 -7.37
CA ALA A 2 -12.54 -6.84 -6.25
C ALA A 2 -11.69 -8.11 -6.16
N LEU A 3 -10.43 -7.95 -5.82
CA LEU A 3 -9.53 -9.07 -5.56
C LEU A 3 -9.91 -9.75 -4.23
N LYS A 4 -9.55 -11.01 -4.12
CA LYS A 4 -9.78 -11.80 -2.90
C LYS A 4 -8.54 -12.61 -2.56
N VAL A 5 -8.51 -13.12 -1.33
CA VAL A 5 -7.43 -14.00 -0.88
C VAL A 5 -7.30 -15.19 -1.82
N GLY A 6 -6.08 -15.51 -2.21
CA GLY A 6 -5.79 -16.55 -3.19
C GLY A 6 -5.61 -16.03 -4.61
N ASP A 7 -6.04 -14.81 -4.89
CA ASP A 7 -5.83 -14.21 -6.22
C ASP A 7 -4.39 -13.73 -6.38
N LYS A 8 -3.93 -13.73 -7.62
CA LYS A 8 -2.65 -13.13 -7.97
C LYS A 8 -2.85 -11.63 -8.17
N ILE A 9 -1.93 -10.82 -7.65
CA ILE A 9 -2.00 -9.37 -7.82
C ILE A 9 -1.81 -9.01 -9.29
N PRO A 10 -2.65 -8.11 -9.84
CA PRO A 10 -2.44 -7.61 -11.19
C PRO A 10 -1.17 -6.78 -11.29
N ASN A 11 -0.55 -6.78 -12.47
CA ASN A 11 0.62 -5.96 -12.73
C ASN A 11 0.24 -4.48 -12.74
N PHE A 12 1.13 -3.64 -12.23
CA PHE A 12 0.93 -2.20 -12.27
C PHE A 12 2.28 -1.48 -12.34
N ALA A 13 2.21 -0.23 -12.76
CA ALA A 13 3.36 0.65 -12.78
C ALA A 13 2.89 2.07 -12.45
N ALA A 14 3.71 2.81 -11.73
CA ALA A 14 3.41 4.19 -11.37
C ALA A 14 4.71 4.91 -11.00
N ILE A 15 4.66 6.25 -10.96
CA ILE A 15 5.83 7.05 -10.60
C ILE A 15 5.97 7.08 -9.08
N ASP A 16 7.18 6.83 -8.60
CA ASP A 16 7.52 6.91 -7.18
C ASP A 16 7.99 8.32 -6.78
N THR A 17 8.33 8.51 -5.50
CA THR A 17 8.73 9.82 -4.98
C THR A 17 10.10 10.28 -5.46
N ASN A 18 10.87 9.42 -6.11
CA ASN A 18 12.14 9.80 -6.73
C ASN A 18 11.95 10.25 -8.19
N GLY A 19 10.72 10.23 -8.69
CA GLY A 19 10.42 10.54 -10.08
C GLY A 19 10.66 9.38 -11.04
N ASP A 20 10.97 8.19 -10.53
CA ASP A 20 11.24 7.01 -11.32
C ASP A 20 9.99 6.16 -11.52
N LEU A 21 9.92 5.47 -12.64
CA LEU A 21 8.83 4.53 -12.88
C LEU A 21 9.04 3.27 -12.05
N PHE A 22 8.12 3.01 -11.14
CA PHE A 22 8.10 1.75 -10.40
C PHE A 22 7.28 0.72 -11.17
N ASP A 23 7.88 -0.43 -11.47
CA ASP A 23 7.19 -1.55 -12.11
C ASP A 23 7.02 -2.66 -11.07
N SER A 24 5.79 -3.13 -10.91
CA SER A 24 5.47 -4.16 -9.91
C SER A 24 6.26 -5.44 -10.09
N HIS A 25 6.67 -5.77 -11.31
CA HIS A 25 7.48 -6.97 -11.60
C HIS A 25 8.83 -6.98 -10.87
N THR A 26 9.33 -5.81 -10.44
CA THR A 26 10.61 -5.75 -9.74
C THR A 26 10.53 -6.26 -8.31
N VAL A 27 9.32 -6.35 -7.76
CA VAL A 27 9.08 -6.74 -6.37
C VAL A 27 8.08 -7.89 -6.25
N ILE A 28 6.91 -7.75 -6.90
CA ILE A 28 5.85 -8.76 -6.86
C ILE A 28 6.32 -10.04 -7.54
N GLY A 29 6.15 -11.16 -6.85
CA GLY A 29 6.62 -12.46 -7.34
C GLY A 29 8.07 -12.78 -6.94
N LYS A 30 8.74 -11.89 -6.23
CA LYS A 30 10.12 -12.07 -5.76
C LYS A 30 10.24 -12.07 -4.25
N LYS A 31 9.43 -11.29 -3.56
CA LYS A 31 9.38 -11.21 -2.11
C LYS A 31 7.95 -10.90 -1.65
N PRO A 32 7.64 -11.15 -0.37
CA PRO A 32 6.36 -10.72 0.19
C PRO A 32 6.24 -9.21 0.14
N VAL A 33 5.02 -8.71 -0.09
CA VAL A 33 4.75 -7.28 -0.23
C VAL A 33 3.50 -6.90 0.54
N VAL A 34 3.54 -5.77 1.20
CA VAL A 34 2.37 -5.12 1.78
C VAL A 34 2.04 -3.92 0.89
N ILE A 35 0.86 -3.93 0.29
CA ILE A 35 0.37 -2.83 -0.54
C ILE A 35 -0.82 -2.23 0.19
N TYR A 36 -0.73 -0.94 0.56
CA TYR A 36 -1.85 -0.30 1.21
C TYR A 36 -2.33 0.91 0.41
N PHE A 37 -3.64 0.94 0.17
CA PHE A 37 -4.32 2.07 -0.45
C PHE A 37 -4.88 2.95 0.65
N TYR A 38 -4.70 4.25 0.52
CA TYR A 38 -5.20 5.21 1.48
C TYR A 38 -5.84 6.41 0.76
N PRO A 39 -6.79 7.10 1.44
CA PRO A 39 -7.56 8.15 0.77
C PRO A 39 -6.76 9.38 0.34
N LYS A 40 -5.90 9.91 1.21
CA LYS A 40 -5.25 11.17 0.91
C LYS A 40 -4.06 11.44 1.84
N ASP A 41 -2.96 12.00 1.27
CA ASP A 41 -1.80 12.47 2.03
C ASP A 41 -2.21 13.52 3.05
N ASN A 42 -1.48 13.59 4.16
CA ASN A 42 -1.62 14.60 5.21
C ASN A 42 -2.99 14.64 5.91
N THR A 43 -3.81 13.61 5.74
CA THR A 43 -4.99 13.44 6.58
C THR A 43 -4.60 12.74 7.88
N ARG A 44 -5.40 12.92 8.93
CA ARG A 44 -5.06 12.41 10.27
C ARG A 44 -4.78 10.90 10.31
N VAL A 45 -5.70 10.09 9.79
CA VAL A 45 -5.57 8.64 9.84
C VAL A 45 -4.48 8.15 8.88
N CYS A 46 -4.39 8.75 7.69
CA CYS A 46 -3.38 8.36 6.71
C CYS A 46 -1.97 8.72 7.20
N THR A 47 -1.80 9.86 7.86
CA THR A 47 -0.52 10.24 8.45
C THR A 47 -0.11 9.28 9.56
N LYS A 48 -1.04 8.92 10.44
CA LYS A 48 -0.78 7.92 11.48
C LYS A 48 -0.40 6.57 10.90
N GLN A 49 -1.11 6.13 9.88
CA GLN A 49 -0.82 4.85 9.21
C GLN A 49 0.58 4.87 8.60
N ALA A 50 0.91 5.92 7.86
CA ALA A 50 2.24 6.05 7.23
C ALA A 50 3.36 6.08 8.26
N CYS A 51 3.19 6.85 9.34
CA CYS A 51 4.19 6.95 10.40
C CYS A 51 4.36 5.62 11.16
N THR A 52 3.29 4.86 11.34
CA THR A 52 3.37 3.54 11.97
C THR A 52 4.10 2.55 11.07
N PHE A 53 3.83 2.56 9.76
CA PHE A 53 4.61 1.76 8.80
C PHE A 53 6.09 2.17 8.83
N ARG A 54 6.37 3.48 8.87
CA ARG A 54 7.74 3.99 8.97
C ARG A 54 8.44 3.43 10.19
N ASP A 55 7.80 3.53 11.37
CA ASP A 55 8.39 3.11 12.62
C ASP A 55 8.62 1.60 12.67
N GLN A 56 7.81 0.83 11.96
CA GLN A 56 7.92 -0.63 11.89
C GLN A 56 8.55 -1.14 10.59
N TYR A 57 9.07 -0.25 9.77
CA TYR A 57 9.62 -0.64 8.46
C TYR A 57 10.74 -1.66 8.59
N GLN A 58 11.60 -1.55 9.60
CA GLN A 58 12.68 -2.52 9.82
C GLN A 58 12.12 -3.90 10.14
N ASP A 59 10.99 -3.98 10.84
CA ASP A 59 10.35 -5.26 11.14
C ASP A 59 9.86 -5.92 9.84
N PHE A 60 9.27 -5.16 8.92
CA PHE A 60 8.87 -5.67 7.61
C PHE A 60 10.09 -6.13 6.81
N LYS A 61 11.15 -5.34 6.78
CA LYS A 61 12.39 -5.69 6.07
C LYS A 61 13.03 -6.94 6.64
N ALA A 62 13.00 -7.11 7.96
CA ALA A 62 13.53 -8.31 8.61
C ALA A 62 12.79 -9.58 8.20
N LEU A 63 11.51 -9.45 7.81
CA LEU A 63 10.70 -10.55 7.29
C LEU A 63 10.85 -10.71 5.77
N GLY A 64 11.74 -9.95 5.15
CA GLY A 64 11.97 -9.99 3.70
C GLY A 64 10.90 -9.29 2.88
N ALA A 65 10.04 -8.49 3.51
CA ALA A 65 8.92 -7.85 2.85
C ALA A 65 9.21 -6.40 2.43
N GLU A 66 8.50 -5.93 1.42
CA GLU A 66 8.49 -4.53 1.03
C GLU A 66 7.13 -3.91 1.35
N VAL A 67 7.11 -2.59 1.56
CA VAL A 67 5.88 -1.84 1.84
C VAL A 67 5.67 -0.80 0.73
N ILE A 68 4.47 -0.77 0.17
CA ILE A 68 4.09 0.15 -0.89
C ILE A 68 2.79 0.85 -0.50
N GLY A 69 2.82 2.17 -0.40
CA GLY A 69 1.62 2.99 -0.17
C GLY A 69 1.15 3.60 -1.49
N ILE A 70 -0.16 3.56 -1.72
CA ILE A 70 -0.75 4.04 -2.97
C ILE A 70 -1.95 4.94 -2.66
N SER A 71 -1.97 6.13 -3.25
CA SER A 71 -3.14 6.99 -3.25
C SER A 71 -3.23 7.73 -4.58
N SER A 72 -4.36 8.41 -4.82
CA SER A 72 -4.55 9.19 -6.04
C SER A 72 -3.97 10.61 -5.95
N ASP A 73 -3.26 10.93 -4.88
CA ASP A 73 -2.55 12.21 -4.75
C ASP A 73 -1.48 12.36 -5.83
N SER A 74 -1.13 13.62 -6.14
CA SER A 74 -0.10 13.92 -7.11
C SER A 74 1.28 13.51 -6.60
N LEU A 75 2.23 13.38 -7.53
CA LEU A 75 3.63 13.14 -7.19
C LEU A 75 4.16 14.23 -6.26
N LYS A 76 3.83 15.49 -6.54
CA LYS A 76 4.25 16.63 -5.70
C LYS A 76 3.78 16.47 -4.25
N SER A 77 2.52 16.06 -4.06
CA SER A 77 1.96 15.79 -2.73
C SER A 77 2.72 14.67 -2.03
N HIS A 78 2.97 13.56 -2.74
CA HIS A 78 3.70 12.42 -2.17
C HIS A 78 5.13 12.78 -1.78
N VAL A 79 5.83 13.56 -2.60
CA VAL A 79 7.20 14.02 -2.28
C VAL A 79 7.19 14.83 -0.99
N ALA A 80 6.26 15.79 -0.88
CA ALA A 80 6.13 16.62 0.32
C ALA A 80 5.81 15.77 1.55
N PHE A 81 4.87 14.84 1.42
CA PHE A 81 4.45 13.95 2.51
C PHE A 81 5.60 13.05 2.97
N ALA A 82 6.30 12.42 2.03
CA ALA A 82 7.43 11.55 2.35
C ALA A 82 8.57 12.32 3.03
N ASN A 83 8.86 13.55 2.58
CA ASN A 83 9.90 14.38 3.16
C ASN A 83 9.53 14.86 4.57
N GLU A 84 8.28 15.28 4.77
CA GLU A 84 7.80 15.78 6.07
C GLU A 84 7.90 14.73 7.16
N TYR A 85 7.49 13.50 6.85
CA TYR A 85 7.44 12.40 7.82
C TYR A 85 8.57 11.40 7.66
N LYS A 86 9.51 11.64 6.75
CA LYS A 86 10.68 10.78 6.50
C LYS A 86 10.28 9.33 6.26
N LEU A 87 9.38 9.12 5.30
CA LEU A 87 8.87 7.80 4.98
C LEU A 87 9.90 7.02 4.14
N PRO A 88 10.40 5.87 4.62
CA PRO A 88 11.47 5.13 3.93
C PRO A 88 10.97 4.14 2.89
N PHE A 89 9.66 3.89 2.85
CA PHE A 89 9.08 2.92 1.93
C PHE A 89 8.56 3.59 0.66
N ILE A 90 8.11 2.77 -0.29
CA ILE A 90 7.68 3.23 -1.61
C ILE A 90 6.30 3.88 -1.51
N LEU A 91 6.14 5.08 -2.07
CA LEU A 91 4.85 5.73 -2.29
C LEU A 91 4.64 5.90 -3.79
N LEU A 92 3.48 5.49 -4.28
CA LEU A 92 3.13 5.59 -5.69
C LEU A 92 1.93 6.50 -5.90
N SER A 93 2.01 7.34 -6.93
CA SER A 93 0.91 8.21 -7.34
C SER A 93 0.00 7.47 -8.31
N ASP A 94 -1.20 7.11 -7.85
CA ASP A 94 -2.25 6.51 -8.68
C ASP A 94 -3.20 7.62 -9.15
N PHE A 95 -2.64 8.60 -9.83
CA PHE A 95 -3.31 9.84 -10.21
C PHE A 95 -4.64 9.62 -10.95
N ASP A 96 -4.67 8.66 -11.87
CA ASP A 96 -5.86 8.34 -12.66
C ASP A 96 -6.70 7.22 -12.05
N LYS A 97 -6.34 6.75 -10.86
CA LYS A 97 -7.03 5.70 -10.10
C LYS A 97 -7.06 4.33 -10.80
N LYS A 98 -6.21 4.11 -11.79
CA LYS A 98 -6.16 2.84 -12.52
C LYS A 98 -5.77 1.68 -11.62
N ILE A 99 -4.79 1.88 -10.75
CA ILE A 99 -4.29 0.80 -9.87
C ILE A 99 -5.38 0.41 -8.89
N ARG A 100 -6.00 1.36 -8.20
CA ARG A 100 -7.05 1.04 -7.25
C ARG A 100 -8.25 0.38 -7.92
N LYS A 101 -8.56 0.77 -9.15
CA LYS A 101 -9.65 0.14 -9.92
C LYS A 101 -9.30 -1.31 -10.27
N SER A 102 -8.06 -1.59 -10.66
CA SER A 102 -7.64 -2.95 -10.99
C SER A 102 -7.67 -3.88 -9.76
N PHE A 103 -7.45 -3.33 -8.57
CA PHE A 103 -7.58 -4.09 -7.30
C PHE A 103 -9.02 -4.18 -6.81
N GLY A 104 -9.91 -3.34 -7.33
CA GLY A 104 -11.29 -3.27 -6.86
C GLY A 104 -11.40 -2.71 -5.44
N VAL A 105 -10.56 -1.72 -5.10
CA VAL A 105 -10.59 -1.09 -3.78
C VAL A 105 -11.91 -0.36 -3.58
N PRO A 106 -12.66 -0.65 -2.49
CA PRO A 106 -13.95 -0.02 -2.25
C PRO A 106 -13.81 1.46 -1.90
N ASN A 107 -14.91 2.20 -2.11
CA ASN A 107 -15.03 3.58 -1.64
C ASN A 107 -15.81 3.60 -0.32
N ASP A 108 -15.51 4.60 0.51
CA ASP A 108 -16.22 4.84 1.77
C ASP A 108 -17.16 6.04 1.63
N TYR A 109 -18.02 6.25 2.62
CA TYR A 109 -18.94 7.37 2.67
C TYR A 109 -19.79 7.51 1.40
N LEU A 110 -20.50 6.43 1.07
CA LEU A 110 -21.41 6.37 -0.09
C LEU A 110 -20.70 6.62 -1.43
N GLY A 111 -19.43 6.24 -1.52
CA GLY A 111 -18.65 6.40 -2.73
C GLY A 111 -18.01 7.78 -2.91
N LEU A 112 -18.15 8.68 -1.93
CA LEU A 112 -17.62 10.04 -2.02
C LEU A 112 -16.13 10.13 -1.73
N ILE A 113 -15.60 9.19 -0.95
CA ILE A 113 -14.19 9.20 -0.53
C ILE A 113 -13.55 7.87 -0.92
N PRO A 114 -12.34 7.88 -1.53
CA PRO A 114 -11.62 6.63 -1.78
C PRO A 114 -11.43 5.84 -0.49
N GLY A 115 -11.67 4.54 -0.54
CA GLY A 115 -11.54 3.68 0.62
C GLY A 115 -10.11 3.33 0.96
N ARG A 116 -9.93 2.70 2.11
CA ARG A 116 -8.67 2.21 2.62
C ARG A 116 -8.65 0.69 2.54
N ALA A 117 -7.60 0.13 1.93
CA ALA A 117 -7.45 -1.33 1.86
C ALA A 117 -5.98 -1.70 1.89
N THR A 118 -5.66 -2.78 2.59
CA THR A 118 -4.31 -3.31 2.66
C THR A 118 -4.29 -4.74 2.16
N TYR A 119 -3.37 -5.04 1.26
CA TYR A 119 -3.18 -6.36 0.67
C TYR A 119 -1.81 -6.88 1.07
N VAL A 120 -1.75 -8.12 1.54
CA VAL A 120 -0.48 -8.78 1.86
C VAL A 120 -0.31 -9.96 0.92
N THR A 121 0.82 -10.00 0.23
CA THR A 121 1.14 -11.10 -0.69
C THR A 121 2.29 -11.93 -0.16
N ASP A 122 2.35 -13.19 -0.62
CA ASP A 122 3.52 -14.03 -0.43
C ASP A 122 4.58 -13.71 -1.51
N LYS A 123 5.68 -14.46 -1.47
CA LYS A 123 6.78 -14.30 -2.43
C LYS A 123 6.40 -14.59 -3.88
N ASN A 124 5.25 -15.22 -4.11
CA ASN A 124 4.76 -15.56 -5.46
C ASN A 124 3.73 -14.56 -5.99
N GLY A 125 3.42 -13.51 -5.21
CA GLY A 125 2.45 -12.51 -5.61
C GLY A 125 1.00 -12.92 -5.36
N ILE A 126 0.77 -13.94 -4.55
CA ILE A 126 -0.56 -14.45 -4.22
C ILE A 126 -1.04 -13.77 -2.93
N ILE A 127 -2.24 -13.22 -2.96
CA ILE A 127 -2.83 -12.51 -1.82
C ILE A 127 -3.08 -13.48 -0.67
N GLN A 128 -2.49 -13.17 0.48
CA GLN A 128 -2.67 -13.93 1.71
C GLN A 128 -3.66 -13.29 2.66
N MET A 129 -3.82 -11.97 2.58
CA MET A 129 -4.72 -11.23 3.45
C MET A 129 -5.19 -9.96 2.75
N ILE A 130 -6.45 -9.61 2.95
CA ILE A 130 -7.02 -8.32 2.56
C ILE A 130 -7.68 -7.72 3.79
N PHE A 131 -7.41 -6.45 4.05
CA PHE A 131 -7.97 -5.75 5.19
C PHE A 131 -8.43 -4.36 4.74
N ASP A 132 -9.71 -4.06 4.89
CA ASP A 132 -10.32 -2.84 4.37
C ASP A 132 -10.97 -1.94 5.43
N SER A 133 -10.57 -2.09 6.70
CA SER A 133 -11.06 -1.25 7.79
C SER A 133 -10.63 0.22 7.60
N THR A 134 -11.42 1.14 8.13
CA THR A 134 -11.06 2.56 8.17
C THR A 134 -9.97 2.87 9.19
N SER A 135 -9.66 1.94 10.11
CA SER A 135 -8.60 2.09 11.10
C SER A 135 -7.24 1.70 10.52
N GLY A 136 -6.39 2.68 10.22
CA GLY A 136 -5.07 2.43 9.65
C GLY A 136 -4.13 1.64 10.54
N LYS A 137 -4.26 1.74 11.85
CA LYS A 137 -3.38 1.06 12.81
C LYS A 137 -3.56 -0.46 12.79
N ILE A 138 -4.80 -0.92 12.68
CA ILE A 138 -5.11 -2.36 12.65
C ILE A 138 -4.50 -3.02 11.40
N HIS A 139 -4.47 -2.31 10.27
CA HIS A 139 -3.88 -2.82 9.03
C HIS A 139 -2.43 -3.26 9.21
N ILE A 140 -1.65 -2.46 9.94
CA ILE A 140 -0.21 -2.70 10.10
C ILE A 140 0.04 -3.92 10.99
N LYS A 141 -0.67 -4.01 12.08
CA LYS A 141 -0.55 -5.14 13.00
C LYS A 141 -0.91 -6.46 12.31
N LYS A 142 -2.03 -6.47 11.57
CA LYS A 142 -2.47 -7.65 10.84
C LYS A 142 -1.50 -8.05 9.75
N ALA A 143 -0.92 -7.06 9.03
CA ALA A 143 0.06 -7.33 8.01
C ALA A 143 1.30 -8.02 8.59
N LEU A 144 1.83 -7.52 9.72
CA LEU A 144 2.99 -8.14 10.36
C LEU A 144 2.68 -9.57 10.83
N GLU A 145 1.49 -9.80 11.39
CA GLU A 145 1.10 -11.13 11.84
C GLU A 145 1.10 -12.14 10.69
N ILE A 146 0.50 -11.78 9.55
CA ILE A 146 0.41 -12.71 8.42
C ILE A 146 1.77 -12.95 7.77
N LEU A 147 2.64 -11.94 7.70
CA LEU A 147 3.97 -12.08 7.12
C LEU A 147 4.86 -13.05 7.89
N LYS A 148 4.61 -13.25 9.17
CA LYS A 148 5.34 -14.25 9.97
C LYS A 148 5.00 -15.69 9.58
N THR A 149 3.92 -15.89 8.85
CA THR A 149 3.42 -17.23 8.45
C THR A 149 3.69 -17.58 6.99
N VAL A 150 4.16 -16.63 6.19
CA VAL A 150 4.38 -16.84 4.75
C VAL A 150 5.85 -16.97 4.37
#